data_291879ca3864551558419dacbc4859d5
#
_entry.id   291879ca3864551558419dacbc4859d5
#
_cell.length_a   1.000
_cell.length_b   1.000
_cell.length_c   1.000
_cell.angle_alpha   90.00
_cell.angle_beta   90.00
_cell.angle_gamma   90.00
#
_symmetry.space_group_name_H-M   'P 1'
#
loop_
_entity.id
_entity.type
_entity.pdbx_description
1 polymer ?
#
loop_
_entity_poly.entity_id
_entity_poly.type
_entity_poly.pdbx_seq_one_letter_code
_entity_poly.pdbx_strand_id
1 'polypeptide(L)'
;TEKYAHVTFFFNGGAEQVFPGEDRCLIPSPKVATYDLQPEMSAPEVTEEAVKRIESGNYDVIILNFANCDMVGHTGVFEAAVKAVEAVDTGVGKVVEATSRMGGVSLITADHGNAERMLDADGTTPYTAHTTNLVPFYIVGADVKLRDGRLADIAPTMLDLMGLEKPAEMDGAVSYTHLRAHETLANL
;
A
#
# COMPACT_ATOMS: atom_id res chain seq x y z
N THR A 1 3.02 -7.11 12.74
CA THR A 1 1.87 -7.28 13.68
C THR A 1 1.01 -6.04 13.80
N GLU A 2 1.59 -4.84 13.75
CA GLU A 2 0.89 -3.58 14.05
C GLU A 2 -0.30 -3.29 13.12
N LYS A 3 -0.21 -3.68 11.87
CA LYS A 3 -1.24 -3.42 10.84
C LYS A 3 -1.95 -4.71 10.38
N TYR A 4 -1.88 -5.78 11.16
CA TYR A 4 -2.55 -7.05 10.84
C TYR A 4 -4.06 -6.88 10.60
N ALA A 5 -4.74 -6.18 11.49
CA ALA A 5 -6.18 -5.94 11.35
C ALA A 5 -6.55 -5.14 10.11
N HIS A 6 -5.65 -4.28 9.60
CA HIS A 6 -5.91 -3.44 8.43
C HIS A 6 -6.06 -4.27 7.16
N VAL A 7 -5.25 -5.32 6.99
CA VAL A 7 -5.28 -6.20 5.82
C VAL A 7 -6.05 -7.50 6.04
N THR A 8 -6.71 -7.67 7.19
CA THR A 8 -7.54 -8.83 7.53
C THR A 8 -8.94 -8.39 7.95
N PHE A 9 -9.13 -8.09 9.23
CA PHE A 9 -10.42 -7.73 9.81
C PHE A 9 -11.12 -6.57 9.09
N PHE A 10 -10.44 -5.43 8.92
CA PHE A 10 -11.04 -4.27 8.27
C PHE A 10 -11.21 -4.49 6.77
N PHE A 11 -10.24 -5.13 6.12
CA PHE A 11 -10.34 -5.47 4.70
C PHE A 11 -11.51 -6.43 4.43
N ASN A 12 -11.80 -7.33 5.37
CA ASN A 12 -12.93 -8.27 5.31
C ASN A 12 -14.25 -7.67 5.86
N GLY A 13 -14.40 -6.35 5.86
CA GLY A 13 -15.62 -5.68 6.28
C GLY A 13 -15.97 -5.84 7.76
N GLY A 14 -14.97 -6.03 8.63
CA GLY A 14 -15.15 -6.25 10.07
C GLY A 14 -15.40 -7.72 10.45
N ALA A 15 -15.09 -8.67 9.56
CA ALA A 15 -15.18 -10.09 9.83
C ALA A 15 -13.82 -10.71 10.17
N GLU A 16 -13.71 -11.41 11.31
CA GLU A 16 -12.52 -12.19 11.69
C GLU A 16 -12.39 -13.49 10.88
N GLN A 17 -13.46 -13.91 10.23
CA GLN A 17 -13.49 -15.14 9.46
C GLN A 17 -12.48 -15.10 8.31
N VAL A 18 -11.72 -16.18 8.17
CA VAL A 18 -10.93 -16.47 6.98
C VAL A 18 -11.86 -17.00 5.90
N PHE A 19 -11.91 -16.33 4.76
CA PHE A 19 -12.76 -16.76 3.64
C PHE A 19 -12.11 -17.89 2.82
N PRO A 20 -12.90 -18.70 2.10
CA PRO A 20 -12.34 -19.69 1.19
C PRO A 20 -11.41 -19.06 0.16
N GLY A 21 -10.19 -19.59 0.04
CA GLY A 21 -9.15 -19.04 -0.83
C GLY A 21 -8.33 -17.89 -0.23
N GLU A 22 -8.62 -17.49 1.02
CA GLU A 22 -7.83 -16.49 1.75
C GLU A 22 -6.71 -17.17 2.55
N ASP A 23 -5.48 -16.74 2.31
CA ASP A 23 -4.31 -17.04 3.13
C ASP A 23 -3.84 -15.79 3.88
N ARG A 24 -3.43 -15.95 5.12
CA ARG A 24 -2.86 -14.86 5.93
C ARG A 24 -1.41 -15.13 6.23
N CYS A 25 -0.58 -14.11 6.05
CA CYS A 25 0.84 -14.15 6.41
C CYS A 25 1.15 -13.01 7.38
N LEU A 26 1.47 -13.37 8.60
CA LEU A 26 1.84 -12.45 9.64
C LEU A 26 3.33 -12.52 9.91
N ILE A 27 4.05 -11.42 9.61
CA ILE A 27 5.42 -11.23 10.01
C ILE A 27 5.45 -10.45 11.32
N PRO A 28 6.04 -10.99 12.40
CA PRO A 28 6.09 -10.28 13.69
C PRO A 28 6.89 -8.98 13.60
N SER A 29 6.37 -7.93 14.22
CA SER A 29 7.11 -6.69 14.39
C SER A 29 8.28 -6.86 15.35
N PRO A 30 9.39 -6.10 15.23
CA PRO A 30 10.52 -6.18 16.13
C PRO A 30 10.15 -5.80 17.56
N LYS A 31 10.78 -6.44 18.54
CA LYS A 31 10.56 -6.19 19.95
C LYS A 31 11.46 -5.06 20.45
N VAL A 32 11.12 -3.84 20.08
CA VAL A 32 11.82 -2.62 20.52
C VAL A 32 10.87 -1.75 21.36
N ALA A 33 11.41 -0.85 22.16
CA ALA A 33 10.60 0.03 23.01
C ALA A 33 9.76 1.02 22.16
N THR A 34 10.40 1.58 21.13
CA THR A 34 9.76 2.49 20.15
C THR A 34 10.38 2.22 18.78
N TYR A 35 9.64 2.42 17.70
CA TYR A 35 10.09 2.04 16.36
C TYR A 35 11.11 2.99 15.71
N ASP A 36 11.39 4.15 16.30
CA ASP A 36 12.53 4.98 15.94
C ASP A 36 13.88 4.31 16.20
N LEU A 37 13.93 3.32 17.12
CA LEU A 37 15.12 2.52 17.41
C LEU A 37 15.40 1.46 16.33
N GLN A 38 14.39 1.10 15.53
CA GLN A 38 14.50 0.16 14.42
C GLN A 38 13.51 0.56 13.31
N PRO A 39 13.79 1.65 12.55
CA PRO A 39 12.86 2.22 11.58
C PRO A 39 12.50 1.31 10.41
N GLU A 40 13.40 0.40 10.02
CA GLU A 40 13.15 -0.62 9.01
C GLU A 40 12.09 -1.64 9.47
N MET A 41 11.83 -1.73 10.79
CA MET A 41 10.90 -2.68 11.38
C MET A 41 11.10 -4.09 10.80
N SER A 42 10.05 -4.74 10.30
CA SER A 42 10.11 -6.02 9.60
C SER A 42 9.88 -5.88 8.09
N ALA A 43 10.12 -4.69 7.51
CA ALA A 43 9.92 -4.48 6.07
C ALA A 43 10.78 -5.41 5.19
N PRO A 44 12.05 -5.72 5.54
CA PRO A 44 12.84 -6.68 4.77
C PRO A 44 12.18 -8.07 4.70
N GLU A 45 11.77 -8.62 5.84
CA GLU A 45 11.14 -9.96 5.93
C GLU A 45 9.77 -9.99 5.26
N VAL A 46 8.99 -8.92 5.43
CA VAL A 46 7.69 -8.74 4.76
C VAL A 46 7.88 -8.73 3.24
N THR A 47 8.90 -8.02 2.76
CA THR A 47 9.24 -7.95 1.33
C THR A 47 9.64 -9.31 0.78
N GLU A 48 10.51 -10.03 1.49
CA GLU A 48 11.01 -11.35 1.09
C GLU A 48 9.85 -12.35 0.95
N GLU A 49 8.97 -12.39 1.95
CA GLU A 49 7.82 -13.28 1.93
C GLU A 49 6.78 -12.88 0.88
N ALA A 50 6.56 -11.58 0.66
CA ALA A 50 5.68 -11.10 -0.40
C ALA A 50 6.20 -11.50 -1.78
N VAL A 51 7.48 -11.27 -2.07
CA VAL A 51 8.12 -11.66 -3.34
C VAL A 51 8.00 -13.17 -3.57
N LYS A 52 8.29 -13.99 -2.57
CA LYS A 52 8.15 -15.44 -2.64
C LYS A 52 6.73 -15.88 -2.98
N ARG A 53 5.71 -15.24 -2.37
CA ARG A 53 4.30 -15.55 -2.66
C ARG A 53 3.89 -15.10 -4.05
N ILE A 54 4.31 -13.93 -4.49
CA ILE A 54 4.09 -13.44 -5.85
C ILE A 54 4.68 -14.42 -6.87
N GLU A 55 5.95 -14.80 -6.70
CA GLU A 55 6.65 -15.69 -7.63
C GLU A 55 6.14 -17.15 -7.60
N SER A 56 5.40 -17.53 -6.55
CA SER A 56 4.76 -18.86 -6.50
C SER A 56 3.63 -19.02 -7.52
N GLY A 57 3.01 -17.92 -7.99
CA GLY A 57 1.88 -17.96 -8.90
C GLY A 57 0.60 -18.53 -8.32
N ASN A 58 0.52 -18.68 -6.98
CA ASN A 58 -0.63 -19.30 -6.31
C ASN A 58 -1.73 -18.30 -5.93
N TYR A 59 -1.50 -17.00 -6.09
CA TYR A 59 -2.41 -15.95 -5.63
C TYR A 59 -2.80 -15.03 -6.78
N ASP A 60 -4.10 -14.81 -6.94
CA ASP A 60 -4.66 -13.85 -7.89
C ASP A 60 -4.57 -12.41 -7.36
N VAL A 61 -4.65 -12.24 -6.04
CA VAL A 61 -4.58 -10.95 -5.34
C VAL A 61 -3.71 -11.07 -4.10
N ILE A 62 -2.84 -10.09 -3.87
CA ILE A 62 -2.06 -9.95 -2.63
C ILE A 62 -2.30 -8.55 -2.08
N ILE A 63 -2.76 -8.46 -0.84
CA ILE A 63 -2.90 -7.22 -0.08
C ILE A 63 -1.77 -7.16 0.93
N LEU A 64 -0.94 -6.13 0.82
CA LEU A 64 0.27 -5.95 1.62
C LEU A 64 0.23 -4.60 2.33
N ASN A 65 0.62 -4.56 3.61
CA ASN A 65 0.83 -3.34 4.35
C ASN A 65 2.26 -3.27 4.90
N PHE A 66 2.92 -2.15 4.68
CA PHE A 66 4.15 -1.75 5.36
C PHE A 66 3.79 -0.76 6.47
N ALA A 67 3.95 -1.16 7.73
CA ALA A 67 3.56 -0.36 8.88
C ALA A 67 4.54 0.80 9.20
N ASN A 68 5.68 0.83 8.54
CA ASN A 68 6.84 1.64 8.91
C ASN A 68 6.54 3.14 8.99
N CYS A 69 5.99 3.74 7.92
CA CYS A 69 5.82 5.19 7.85
C CYS A 69 4.87 5.71 8.94
N ASP A 70 3.80 4.96 9.24
CA ASP A 70 2.87 5.33 10.30
C ASP A 70 3.48 5.09 11.69
N MET A 71 3.97 3.90 11.95
CA MET A 71 4.48 3.54 13.28
C MET A 71 5.70 4.36 13.70
N VAL A 72 6.61 4.63 12.78
CA VAL A 72 7.79 5.47 13.03
C VAL A 72 7.41 6.95 13.05
N GLY A 73 6.50 7.38 12.19
CA GLY A 73 5.99 8.76 12.15
C GLY A 73 5.41 9.20 13.50
N HIS A 74 4.69 8.31 14.19
CA HIS A 74 4.16 8.56 15.53
C HIS A 74 5.22 8.83 16.59
N THR A 75 6.48 8.49 16.37
CA THR A 75 7.57 8.78 17.30
C THR A 75 8.02 10.24 17.26
N GLY A 76 7.72 10.97 16.18
CA GLY A 76 8.16 12.34 15.96
C GLY A 76 9.65 12.49 15.66
N VAL A 77 10.39 11.40 15.46
CA VAL A 77 11.82 11.41 15.17
C VAL A 77 12.04 11.46 13.65
N PHE A 78 12.35 12.64 13.12
CA PHE A 78 12.46 12.89 11.67
C PHE A 78 13.45 11.95 10.97
N GLU A 79 14.67 11.80 11.50
CA GLU A 79 15.68 10.93 10.90
C GLU A 79 15.28 9.45 10.84
N ALA A 80 14.49 9.02 11.82
CA ALA A 80 13.93 7.67 11.83
C ALA A 80 12.82 7.54 10.77
N ALA A 81 11.97 8.55 10.62
CA ALA A 81 10.94 8.56 9.59
C ALA A 81 11.54 8.48 8.18
N VAL A 82 12.65 9.20 7.91
CA VAL A 82 13.41 9.11 6.64
C VAL A 82 13.84 7.66 6.38
N LYS A 83 14.49 7.02 7.35
CA LYS A 83 14.92 5.62 7.22
C LYS A 83 13.75 4.64 7.03
N ALA A 84 12.62 4.91 7.67
CA ALA A 84 11.40 4.12 7.50
C ALA A 84 10.88 4.20 6.06
N VAL A 85 10.85 5.40 5.48
CA VAL A 85 10.46 5.62 4.07
C VAL A 85 11.43 4.94 3.12
N GLU A 86 12.75 5.05 3.33
CA GLU A 86 13.78 4.39 2.51
C GLU A 86 13.63 2.86 2.54
N ALA A 87 13.32 2.29 3.71
CA ALA A 87 13.10 0.85 3.84
C ALA A 87 11.84 0.41 3.08
N VAL A 88 10.75 1.18 3.17
CA VAL A 88 9.50 0.92 2.43
C VAL A 88 9.71 1.07 0.93
N ASP A 89 10.38 2.12 0.47
CA ASP A 89 10.70 2.35 -0.95
C ASP A 89 11.46 1.16 -1.54
N THR A 90 12.48 0.68 -0.82
CA THR A 90 13.23 -0.51 -1.21
C THR A 90 12.35 -1.76 -1.29
N GLY A 91 11.45 -1.95 -0.32
CA GLY A 91 10.51 -3.07 -0.29
C GLY A 91 9.50 -3.01 -1.43
N VAL A 92 8.89 -1.85 -1.64
CA VAL A 92 7.93 -1.60 -2.74
C VAL A 92 8.58 -1.86 -4.09
N GLY A 93 9.81 -1.37 -4.31
CA GLY A 93 10.55 -1.63 -5.54
C GLY A 93 10.67 -3.12 -5.87
N LYS A 94 11.07 -3.94 -4.89
CA LYS A 94 11.20 -5.40 -5.06
C LYS A 94 9.86 -6.10 -5.33
N VAL A 95 8.81 -5.69 -4.61
CA VAL A 95 7.44 -6.23 -4.80
C VAL A 95 6.92 -5.90 -6.20
N VAL A 96 7.05 -4.65 -6.63
CA VAL A 96 6.64 -4.20 -7.98
C VAL A 96 7.41 -4.94 -9.06
N GLU A 97 8.72 -5.11 -8.90
CA GLU A 97 9.55 -5.87 -9.83
C GLU A 97 9.12 -7.34 -9.94
N ALA A 98 8.87 -8.00 -8.80
CA ALA A 98 8.39 -9.37 -8.77
C ALA A 98 7.01 -9.50 -9.44
N THR A 99 6.08 -8.59 -9.12
CA THR A 99 4.75 -8.54 -9.73
C THR A 99 4.83 -8.37 -11.24
N SER A 100 5.70 -7.46 -11.72
CA SER A 100 5.91 -7.22 -13.14
C SER A 100 6.48 -8.44 -13.86
N ARG A 101 7.44 -9.16 -13.26
CA ARG A 101 7.97 -10.42 -13.81
C ARG A 101 6.89 -11.49 -13.98
N MET A 102 5.90 -11.50 -13.09
CA MET A 102 4.75 -12.43 -13.16
C MET A 102 3.62 -11.93 -14.07
N GLY A 103 3.77 -10.79 -14.73
CA GLY A 103 2.75 -10.20 -15.61
C GLY A 103 1.57 -9.57 -14.82
N GLY A 104 1.76 -9.31 -13.55
CA GLY A 104 0.75 -8.71 -12.67
C GLY A 104 0.76 -7.19 -12.68
N VAL A 105 -0.22 -6.60 -12.03
CA VAL A 105 -0.39 -5.15 -11.84
C VAL A 105 -0.26 -4.80 -10.37
N SER A 106 0.51 -3.77 -10.06
CA SER A 106 0.66 -3.25 -8.70
C SER A 106 -0.12 -1.95 -8.51
N LEU A 107 -0.96 -1.88 -7.46
CA LEU A 107 -1.60 -0.67 -6.99
C LEU A 107 -0.91 -0.24 -5.69
N ILE A 108 -0.41 0.97 -5.63
CA ILE A 108 0.39 1.47 -4.51
C ILE A 108 -0.28 2.73 -3.96
N THR A 109 -0.59 2.72 -2.66
CA THR A 109 -1.24 3.84 -1.98
C THR A 109 -0.94 3.84 -0.49
N ALA A 110 -1.50 4.79 0.24
CA ALA A 110 -1.60 4.80 1.69
C ALA A 110 -3.06 4.97 2.12
N ASP A 111 -3.40 4.54 3.33
CA ASP A 111 -4.74 4.68 3.92
C ASP A 111 -4.96 6.06 4.57
N HIS A 112 -3.89 6.72 4.98
CA HIS A 112 -3.88 8.09 5.53
C HIS A 112 -2.48 8.70 5.45
N GLY A 113 -2.37 10.00 5.71
CA GLY A 113 -1.09 10.68 5.87
C GLY A 113 -0.57 10.61 7.32
N ASN A 114 0.74 10.64 7.46
CA ASN A 114 1.47 10.72 8.74
C ASN A 114 2.89 11.26 8.52
N ALA A 115 3.79 10.43 7.97
CA ALA A 115 5.22 10.72 7.83
C ALA A 115 5.56 11.89 6.89
N GLU A 116 4.63 12.32 6.03
CA GLU A 116 4.82 13.50 5.18
C GLU A 116 4.78 14.81 5.97
N ARG A 117 4.35 14.77 7.23
CA ARG A 117 4.33 15.92 8.13
C ARG A 117 4.90 15.55 9.50
N MET A 118 6.18 15.80 9.71
CA MET A 118 6.91 15.48 10.94
C MET A 118 7.04 16.66 11.91
N LEU A 119 6.69 17.89 11.47
CA LEU A 119 6.75 19.11 12.29
C LEU A 119 5.40 19.82 12.29
N ASP A 120 5.08 20.45 13.41
CA ASP A 120 3.92 21.31 13.53
C ASP A 120 4.11 22.65 12.78
N ALA A 121 3.10 23.49 12.75
CA ALA A 121 3.10 24.77 12.06
C ALA A 121 4.18 25.76 12.55
N ASP A 122 4.69 25.57 13.76
CA ASP A 122 5.80 26.34 14.33
C ASP A 122 7.18 25.95 13.74
N GLY A 123 7.25 24.86 12.95
CA GLY A 123 8.47 24.35 12.33
C GLY A 123 9.47 23.71 13.28
N THR A 124 9.15 23.55 14.55
CA THR A 124 10.06 23.03 15.59
C THR A 124 9.48 21.91 16.43
N THR A 125 8.19 21.96 16.73
CA THR A 125 7.52 20.93 17.51
C THR A 125 7.26 19.68 16.67
N PRO A 126 7.64 18.48 17.15
CA PRO A 126 7.30 17.24 16.45
C PRO A 126 5.79 17.07 16.29
N TYR A 127 5.34 16.74 15.08
CA TYR A 127 3.97 16.38 14.78
C TYR A 127 3.88 14.85 14.67
N THR A 128 3.03 14.24 15.47
CA THR A 128 2.96 12.77 15.64
C THR A 128 1.59 12.19 15.35
N ALA A 129 0.66 12.98 14.81
CA ALA A 129 -0.70 12.55 14.51
C ALA A 129 -0.88 12.25 13.01
N HIS A 130 -1.94 11.54 12.67
CA HIS A 130 -2.36 11.39 11.28
C HIS A 130 -2.74 12.75 10.67
N THR A 131 -2.55 12.88 9.37
CA THR A 131 -3.00 14.04 8.61
C THR A 131 -4.19 13.69 7.71
N THR A 132 -4.90 14.71 7.27
CA THR A 132 -5.95 14.61 6.24
C THR A 132 -5.42 14.96 4.85
N ASN A 133 -4.10 14.98 4.67
CA ASN A 133 -3.49 15.20 3.37
C ASN A 133 -3.88 14.11 2.39
N LEU A 134 -3.94 14.46 1.11
CA LEU A 134 -4.18 13.49 0.05
C LEU A 134 -3.02 12.49 0.00
N VAL A 135 -3.36 11.21 -0.12
CA VAL A 135 -2.39 10.14 -0.29
C VAL A 135 -2.13 9.87 -1.76
N PRO A 136 -0.91 9.46 -2.14
CA PRO A 136 -0.61 9.10 -3.51
C PRO A 136 -1.32 7.81 -3.93
N PHE A 137 -1.59 7.68 -5.23
CA PHE A 137 -2.08 6.45 -5.84
C PHE A 137 -1.36 6.19 -7.16
N TYR A 138 -0.75 5.02 -7.29
CA TYR A 138 -0.04 4.60 -8.48
C TYR A 138 -0.53 3.25 -8.96
N ILE A 139 -0.58 3.07 -10.30
CA ILE A 139 -0.78 1.77 -10.95
C ILE A 139 0.45 1.49 -11.80
N VAL A 140 1.07 0.33 -11.61
CA VAL A 140 2.24 -0.13 -12.38
C VAL A 140 1.89 -1.45 -13.03
N GLY A 141 2.14 -1.58 -14.33
CA GLY A 141 1.85 -2.79 -15.12
C GLY A 141 0.56 -2.71 -15.94
N ALA A 142 -0.14 -1.56 -15.95
CA ALA A 142 -1.28 -1.32 -16.83
C ALA A 142 -1.12 0.02 -17.57
N ASP A 143 -1.51 0.06 -18.84
CA ASP A 143 -1.48 1.26 -19.67
C ASP A 143 -2.79 2.06 -19.49
N VAL A 144 -2.82 2.85 -18.43
CA VAL A 144 -4.01 3.59 -18.00
C VAL A 144 -3.66 5.02 -17.59
N LYS A 145 -4.61 5.93 -17.73
CA LYS A 145 -4.51 7.30 -17.22
C LYS A 145 -5.31 7.42 -15.93
N LEU A 146 -4.61 7.69 -14.82
CA LEU A 146 -5.22 7.87 -13.51
C LEU A 146 -6.01 9.17 -13.43
N ARG A 147 -6.99 9.17 -12.55
CA ARG A 147 -7.76 10.34 -12.11
C ARG A 147 -7.79 10.39 -10.58
N ASP A 148 -7.97 11.57 -10.03
CA ASP A 148 -8.18 11.74 -8.60
C ASP A 148 -9.47 11.03 -8.16
N GLY A 149 -9.46 10.55 -6.93
CA GLY A 149 -10.55 9.76 -6.37
C GLY A 149 -10.48 9.68 -4.86
N ARG A 150 -11.04 8.64 -4.31
CA ARG A 150 -11.08 8.35 -2.87
C ARG A 150 -10.66 6.90 -2.62
N LEU A 151 -10.30 6.56 -1.39
CA LEU A 151 -9.86 5.18 -1.03
C LEU A 151 -10.90 4.11 -1.37
N ALA A 152 -12.21 4.45 -1.34
CA ALA A 152 -13.29 3.55 -1.73
C ALA A 152 -13.26 3.15 -3.23
N ASP A 153 -12.47 3.84 -4.05
CA ASP A 153 -12.33 3.56 -5.49
C ASP A 153 -11.30 2.46 -5.78
N ILE A 154 -10.46 2.09 -4.80
CA ILE A 154 -9.37 1.12 -4.99
C ILE A 154 -9.91 -0.27 -5.31
N ALA A 155 -10.85 -0.79 -4.52
CA ALA A 155 -11.41 -2.12 -4.74
C ALA A 155 -12.17 -2.24 -6.07
N PRO A 156 -13.04 -1.28 -6.47
CA PRO A 156 -13.61 -1.23 -7.82
C PRO A 156 -12.57 -1.20 -8.93
N THR A 157 -11.48 -0.47 -8.73
CA THR A 157 -10.34 -0.39 -9.67
C THR A 157 -9.64 -1.74 -9.82
N MET A 158 -9.42 -2.45 -8.71
CA MET A 158 -8.83 -3.80 -8.73
C MET A 158 -9.73 -4.79 -9.49
N LEU A 159 -11.03 -4.79 -9.21
CA LEU A 159 -12.00 -5.67 -9.89
C LEU A 159 -12.01 -5.41 -11.40
N ASP A 160 -12.02 -4.15 -11.83
CA ASP A 160 -11.99 -3.79 -13.25
C ASP A 160 -10.71 -4.26 -13.94
N LEU A 161 -9.53 -4.08 -13.30
CA LEU A 161 -8.25 -4.60 -13.80
C LEU A 161 -8.22 -6.13 -13.92
N MET A 162 -8.97 -6.83 -13.07
CA MET A 162 -9.12 -8.28 -13.10
C MET A 162 -10.21 -8.76 -14.08
N GLY A 163 -10.94 -7.83 -14.71
CA GLY A 163 -12.07 -8.16 -15.59
C GLY A 163 -13.29 -8.71 -14.85
N LEU A 164 -13.42 -8.38 -13.56
CA LEU A 164 -14.54 -8.80 -12.70
C LEU A 164 -15.59 -7.70 -12.58
N GLU A 165 -16.86 -8.09 -12.52
CA GLU A 165 -17.95 -7.15 -12.32
C GLU A 165 -17.94 -6.58 -10.90
N LYS A 166 -18.11 -5.26 -10.80
CA LYS A 166 -18.22 -4.56 -9.52
C LYS A 166 -19.57 -4.86 -8.86
N PRO A 167 -19.62 -5.37 -7.60
CA PRO A 167 -20.87 -5.53 -6.86
C PRO A 167 -21.64 -4.22 -6.71
N ALA A 168 -22.98 -4.29 -6.67
CA ALA A 168 -23.84 -3.12 -6.54
C ALA A 168 -23.67 -2.39 -5.21
N GLU A 169 -23.23 -3.07 -4.18
CA GLU A 169 -22.94 -2.53 -2.84
C GLU A 169 -21.71 -1.63 -2.80
N MET A 170 -20.81 -1.76 -3.79
CA MET A 170 -19.64 -0.87 -3.90
C MET A 170 -20.05 0.44 -4.58
N ASP A 171 -19.97 1.56 -3.85
CA ASP A 171 -20.28 2.90 -4.34
C ASP A 171 -19.08 3.65 -4.95
N GLY A 172 -17.86 3.08 -4.83
CA GLY A 172 -16.65 3.59 -5.45
C GLY A 172 -16.67 3.48 -6.98
N ALA A 173 -15.83 4.26 -7.63
CA ALA A 173 -15.68 4.31 -9.09
C ALA A 173 -14.26 3.84 -9.49
N VAL A 174 -14.12 3.34 -10.72
CA VAL A 174 -12.80 3.00 -11.27
C VAL A 174 -11.94 4.26 -11.39
N SER A 175 -10.70 4.22 -10.89
CA SER A 175 -9.79 5.38 -10.78
C SER A 175 -8.98 5.67 -12.04
N TYR A 176 -9.33 5.10 -13.18
CA TYR A 176 -8.59 5.33 -14.42
C TYR A 176 -9.48 5.33 -15.67
N THR A 177 -8.89 5.74 -16.79
CA THR A 177 -9.39 5.53 -18.14
C THR A 177 -8.31 4.81 -18.96
N HIS A 178 -8.73 3.89 -19.84
CA HIS A 178 -7.80 3.27 -20.78
C HIS A 178 -7.28 4.32 -21.77
N LEU A 179 -5.99 4.32 -22.03
CA LEU A 179 -5.41 5.10 -23.11
C LEU A 179 -5.91 4.53 -24.44
N ARG A 180 -6.58 5.37 -25.25
CA ARG A 180 -6.99 4.98 -26.61
C ARG A 180 -5.74 4.94 -27.49
N ALA A 181 -5.67 3.97 -28.43
CA ALA A 181 -4.54 3.79 -29.34
C ALA A 181 -4.15 5.07 -30.15
N HIS A 182 -5.03 6.08 -30.21
CA HIS A 182 -4.76 7.38 -30.85
C HIS A 182 -4.14 8.44 -29.92
N GLU A 183 -4.15 8.26 -28.62
CA GLU A 183 -3.56 9.23 -27.68
C GLU A 183 -2.05 9.00 -27.48
N THR A 184 -1.54 7.81 -27.75
CA THR A 184 -0.12 7.48 -27.71
C THR A 184 0.71 8.08 -28.85
N LEU A 185 0.10 8.49 -29.96
CA LEU A 185 0.80 9.07 -31.13
C LEU A 185 0.80 10.61 -31.15
N ALA A 186 0.05 11.27 -30.26
CA ALA A 186 -0.08 12.75 -30.27
C ALA A 186 0.89 13.47 -29.32
N ASN A 187 1.74 12.75 -28.56
CA ASN A 187 2.68 13.31 -27.58
C ASN A 187 4.15 12.90 -27.83
N LEU A 188 4.52 12.58 -29.08
CA LEU A 188 5.91 12.43 -29.53
C LEU A 188 6.37 13.64 -30.31
#